data_0e1c99358d38efcccd6971b75c1ad015
#
_entry.id   0e1c99358d38efcccd6971b75c1ad015
#
_cell.length_a   1.000
_cell.length_b   1.000
_cell.length_c   1.000
_cell.angle_alpha   90.00
_cell.angle_beta   90.00
_cell.angle_gamma   90.00
#
_symmetry.space_group_name_H-M   'P 1'
#
loop_
_entity.id
_entity.type
_entity.pdbx_description
1 polymer ?
#
loop_
_entity_poly.entity_id
_entity_poly.type
_entity_poly.pdbx_seq_one_letter_code
_entity_poly.pdbx_strand_id
1 'polypeptide(L)'
;MRKLSLVLALLLVLTLGASAATFKVGMECDYAPYNWTQSGASEQAVAIQAGGYADGYDVQIAKLIAKGLGLELEIVKTEWDGLPMALQSGKIDAIIAGMSPTAERKLVIDFTQPYYNSQLVVVVRKDGPYANAKSLAQLSGAQITGQLNTFHYTVIDQIPGVKKLTAMDTFPAMTVALASGRIDGYISERPGAVSAVAANPDFGFVVFDEGQGFVASEEDTAIAVGLQKGSPLAAQIDAILATIDQAQRDQIMDEAVARQPLNQ
;
A
#
# COMPACT_ATOMS: atom_id res chain seq x y z
N MET A 1 -41.83 -47.62 -51.60
CA MET A 1 -41.50 -46.19 -51.47
C MET A 1 -41.11 -45.95 -50.00
N ARG A 2 -39.81 -45.94 -49.70
CA ARG A 2 -39.28 -45.75 -48.33
C ARG A 2 -39.03 -44.29 -48.09
N LYS A 3 -39.71 -43.73 -47.12
CA LYS A 3 -39.47 -42.31 -46.64
C LYS A 3 -38.24 -42.31 -45.72
N LEU A 4 -37.18 -41.66 -46.16
CA LEU A 4 -35.95 -41.44 -45.39
C LEU A 4 -36.16 -40.17 -44.57
N SER A 5 -36.36 -40.33 -43.27
CA SER A 5 -36.46 -39.22 -42.33
C SER A 5 -35.05 -38.82 -41.89
N LEU A 6 -34.60 -37.65 -42.33
CA LEU A 6 -33.34 -37.04 -41.93
C LEU A 6 -33.55 -36.34 -40.55
N VAL A 7 -32.99 -36.90 -39.48
CA VAL A 7 -32.96 -36.28 -38.16
C VAL A 7 -31.72 -35.42 -38.11
N LEU A 8 -31.89 -34.10 -38.21
CA LEU A 8 -30.82 -33.11 -38.04
C LEU A 8 -30.65 -32.86 -36.54
N ALA A 9 -29.65 -33.50 -35.93
CA ALA A 9 -29.27 -33.22 -34.53
C ALA A 9 -28.53 -31.87 -34.47
N LEU A 10 -29.21 -30.85 -33.99
CA LEU A 10 -28.63 -29.53 -33.70
C LEU A 10 -27.83 -29.64 -32.40
N LEU A 11 -26.51 -29.78 -32.48
CA LEU A 11 -25.61 -29.69 -31.35
C LEU A 11 -25.55 -28.20 -30.89
N LEU A 12 -26.34 -27.89 -29.86
CA LEU A 12 -26.27 -26.60 -29.16
C LEU A 12 -25.02 -26.66 -28.28
N VAL A 13 -23.89 -26.11 -28.78
CA VAL A 13 -22.68 -25.87 -27.97
C VAL A 13 -23.01 -24.69 -27.04
N LEU A 14 -23.46 -24.99 -25.81
CA LEU A 14 -23.50 -24.05 -24.73
C LEU A 14 -22.02 -23.69 -24.38
N THR A 15 -21.50 -22.59 -24.93
CA THR A 15 -20.34 -21.95 -24.39
C THR A 15 -20.75 -21.35 -23.06
N LEU A 16 -20.62 -22.11 -21.97
CA LEU A 16 -20.56 -21.51 -20.65
C LEU A 16 -19.34 -20.57 -20.69
N GLY A 17 -19.62 -19.25 -20.77
CA GLY A 17 -18.61 -18.26 -20.52
C GLY A 17 -18.12 -18.48 -19.09
N ALA A 18 -16.98 -19.15 -18.94
CA ALA A 18 -16.29 -19.21 -17.66
C ALA A 18 -15.95 -17.76 -17.31
N SER A 19 -16.70 -17.15 -16.38
CA SER A 19 -16.24 -15.92 -15.73
C SER A 19 -14.87 -16.25 -15.17
N ALA A 20 -13.84 -15.53 -15.61
CA ALA A 20 -12.52 -15.72 -15.06
C ALA A 20 -12.62 -15.53 -13.54
N ALA A 21 -12.01 -16.44 -12.79
CA ALA A 21 -11.98 -16.32 -11.35
C ALA A 21 -11.22 -15.03 -10.98
N THR A 22 -11.69 -14.31 -9.97
CA THR A 22 -11.21 -12.99 -9.61
C THR A 22 -10.30 -13.07 -8.39
N PHE A 23 -9.22 -12.32 -8.39
CA PHE A 23 -8.35 -12.07 -7.23
C PHE A 23 -8.70 -10.70 -6.66
N LYS A 24 -9.37 -10.68 -5.51
CA LYS A 24 -9.84 -9.45 -4.85
C LYS A 24 -8.80 -8.95 -3.89
N VAL A 25 -8.23 -7.79 -4.19
CA VAL A 25 -7.18 -7.16 -3.39
C VAL A 25 -7.72 -5.93 -2.70
N GLY A 26 -7.62 -5.90 -1.37
CA GLY A 26 -7.94 -4.74 -0.54
C GLY A 26 -6.77 -3.78 -0.42
N MET A 27 -7.05 -2.48 -0.60
CA MET A 27 -6.13 -1.39 -0.33
C MET A 27 -6.89 -0.09 -0.04
N GLU A 28 -6.21 0.86 0.64
CA GLU A 28 -6.79 2.14 1.06
C GLU A 28 -7.02 3.07 -0.15
N CYS A 29 -6.12 3.03 -1.13
CA CYS A 29 -6.07 3.90 -2.30
C CYS A 29 -5.91 5.39 -1.95
N ASP A 30 -5.23 5.70 -0.84
CA ASP A 30 -4.94 7.04 -0.34
C ASP A 30 -3.49 7.16 0.21
N TYR A 31 -2.60 6.24 -0.17
CA TYR A 31 -1.21 6.16 0.28
C TYR A 31 -0.23 6.17 -0.90
N ALA A 32 -0.08 7.30 -1.58
CA ALA A 32 0.94 7.44 -2.65
C ALA A 32 2.38 7.34 -2.07
N PRO A 33 3.31 6.71 -2.78
CA PRO A 33 3.24 6.14 -4.12
C PRO A 33 2.83 4.66 -4.13
N TYR A 34 2.48 4.09 -2.98
CA TYR A 34 2.08 2.68 -2.86
C TYR A 34 0.73 2.43 -3.56
N ASN A 35 -0.29 3.19 -3.20
CA ASN A 35 -1.61 3.10 -3.81
C ASN A 35 -2.37 4.43 -3.68
N TRP A 36 -3.02 4.88 -4.75
CA TRP A 36 -3.83 6.11 -4.77
C TRP A 36 -5.03 5.96 -5.70
N THR A 37 -6.02 6.87 -5.52
CA THR A 37 -7.16 6.99 -6.42
C THR A 37 -6.90 8.10 -7.44
N GLN A 38 -7.25 7.87 -8.72
CA GLN A 38 -7.24 8.87 -9.77
C GLN A 38 -8.55 8.83 -10.57
N SER A 39 -8.93 9.97 -11.19
CA SER A 39 -10.17 10.08 -11.97
C SER A 39 -10.04 9.52 -13.39
N GLY A 40 -8.85 9.59 -13.98
CA GLY A 40 -8.57 9.17 -15.35
C GLY A 40 -8.11 7.72 -15.43
N ALA A 41 -8.55 6.99 -16.46
CA ALA A 41 -8.01 5.68 -16.80
C ALA A 41 -6.57 5.81 -17.32
N SER A 42 -5.74 4.83 -17.03
CA SER A 42 -4.41 4.64 -17.63
C SER A 42 -4.15 3.14 -17.81
N GLU A 43 -3.12 2.79 -18.54
CA GLU A 43 -2.70 1.38 -18.71
C GLU A 43 -2.30 0.75 -17.37
N GLN A 44 -1.73 1.56 -16.47
CA GLN A 44 -1.27 1.13 -15.16
C GLN A 44 -2.41 1.00 -14.15
N ALA A 45 -3.44 1.80 -14.28
CA ALA A 45 -4.52 1.89 -13.30
C ALA A 45 -5.58 0.79 -13.49
N VAL A 46 -6.25 0.44 -12.39
CA VAL A 46 -7.35 -0.54 -12.33
C VAL A 46 -8.61 0.18 -11.87
N ALA A 47 -9.71 -0.01 -12.59
CA ALA A 47 -11.00 0.56 -12.20
C ALA A 47 -11.46 0.02 -10.85
N ILE A 48 -12.01 0.88 -9.98
CA ILE A 48 -12.55 0.52 -8.68
C ILE A 48 -14.07 0.73 -8.65
N GLN A 49 -14.79 -0.16 -7.97
CA GLN A 49 -16.27 -0.10 -7.91
C GLN A 49 -16.78 1.19 -7.26
N ALA A 50 -16.00 1.78 -6.35
CA ALA A 50 -16.34 3.05 -5.70
C ALA A 50 -16.27 4.27 -6.64
N GLY A 51 -15.84 4.07 -7.88
CA GLY A 51 -15.61 5.09 -8.90
C GLY A 51 -14.15 5.54 -8.97
N GLY A 52 -13.68 5.87 -10.18
CA GLY A 52 -12.29 6.19 -10.45
C GLY A 52 -11.41 4.94 -10.64
N TYR A 53 -10.12 5.12 -10.49
CA TYR A 53 -9.11 4.10 -10.78
C TYR A 53 -8.05 4.09 -9.67
N ALA A 54 -7.61 2.91 -9.26
CA ALA A 54 -6.46 2.75 -8.40
C ALA A 54 -5.19 2.60 -9.23
N ASP A 55 -4.11 3.29 -8.86
CA ASP A 55 -2.76 3.09 -9.39
C ASP A 55 -1.75 3.17 -8.22
N GLY A 56 -0.51 2.81 -8.48
CA GLY A 56 0.58 2.81 -7.52
C GLY A 56 1.39 1.52 -7.52
N TYR A 57 2.43 1.52 -6.71
CA TYR A 57 3.33 0.38 -6.57
C TYR A 57 2.58 -0.91 -6.21
N ASP A 58 1.70 -0.86 -5.20
CA ASP A 58 0.90 -2.00 -4.75
C ASP A 58 -0.03 -2.53 -5.84
N VAL A 59 -0.58 -1.62 -6.66
CA VAL A 59 -1.44 -2.00 -7.79
C VAL A 59 -0.65 -2.76 -8.84
N GLN A 60 0.61 -2.34 -9.14
CA GLN A 60 1.45 -3.07 -10.08
C GLN A 60 1.87 -4.45 -9.52
N ILE A 61 2.21 -4.54 -8.24
CA ILE A 61 2.48 -5.82 -7.57
C ILE A 61 1.24 -6.72 -7.62
N ALA A 62 0.04 -6.19 -7.34
CA ALA A 62 -1.22 -6.93 -7.43
C ALA A 62 -1.50 -7.45 -8.85
N LYS A 63 -1.22 -6.65 -9.89
CA LYS A 63 -1.32 -7.07 -11.31
C LYS A 63 -0.39 -8.23 -11.64
N LEU A 64 0.87 -8.17 -11.17
CA LEU A 64 1.84 -9.25 -11.37
C LEU A 64 1.40 -10.55 -10.67
N ILE A 65 0.90 -10.44 -9.43
CA ILE A 65 0.38 -11.58 -8.67
C ILE A 65 -0.85 -12.18 -9.36
N ALA A 66 -1.85 -11.37 -9.71
CA ALA A 66 -3.06 -11.83 -10.39
C ALA A 66 -2.73 -12.55 -11.70
N LYS A 67 -1.83 -11.97 -12.51
CA LYS A 67 -1.32 -12.57 -13.75
C LYS A 67 -0.64 -13.92 -13.49
N GLY A 68 0.21 -14.00 -12.46
CA GLY A 68 0.90 -15.23 -12.08
C GLY A 68 -0.04 -16.33 -11.59
N LEU A 69 -1.15 -15.96 -10.94
CA LEU A 69 -2.22 -16.87 -10.50
C LEU A 69 -3.19 -17.24 -11.64
N GLY A 70 -3.14 -16.56 -12.79
CA GLY A 70 -4.11 -16.75 -13.89
C GLY A 70 -5.51 -16.24 -13.56
N LEU A 71 -5.63 -15.21 -12.70
CA LEU A 71 -6.86 -14.61 -12.22
C LEU A 71 -7.04 -13.19 -12.74
N GLU A 72 -8.28 -12.69 -12.80
CA GLU A 72 -8.54 -11.27 -13.03
C GLU A 72 -8.39 -10.48 -11.73
N LEU A 73 -7.75 -9.30 -11.80
CA LEU A 73 -7.57 -8.44 -10.64
C LEU A 73 -8.81 -7.57 -10.40
N GLU A 74 -9.31 -7.58 -9.18
CA GLU A 74 -10.30 -6.63 -8.67
C GLU A 74 -9.70 -5.89 -7.47
N ILE A 75 -9.67 -4.55 -7.53
CA ILE A 75 -9.26 -3.71 -6.39
C ILE A 75 -10.51 -3.33 -5.60
N VAL A 76 -10.49 -3.64 -4.31
CA VAL A 76 -11.54 -3.29 -3.36
C VAL A 76 -11.02 -2.18 -2.45
N LYS A 77 -11.39 -0.93 -2.78
CA LYS A 77 -11.05 0.21 -1.91
C LYS A 77 -11.71 0.02 -0.54
N THR A 78 -10.91 0.06 0.51
CA THR A 78 -11.33 -0.21 1.88
C THR A 78 -10.50 0.65 2.82
N GLU A 79 -11.15 1.35 3.74
CA GLU A 79 -10.46 2.12 4.79
C GLU A 79 -9.45 1.23 5.52
N TRP A 80 -8.31 1.82 5.93
CA TRP A 80 -7.18 1.11 6.52
C TRP A 80 -7.59 0.12 7.62
N ASP A 81 -8.38 0.60 8.59
CA ASP A 81 -8.82 -0.22 9.73
C ASP A 81 -9.78 -1.35 9.35
N GLY A 82 -10.44 -1.23 8.21
CA GLY A 82 -11.35 -2.23 7.67
C GLY A 82 -10.67 -3.39 6.94
N LEU A 83 -9.41 -3.24 6.53
CA LEU A 83 -8.70 -4.24 5.71
C LEU A 83 -8.60 -5.62 6.37
N PRO A 84 -8.19 -5.76 7.65
CA PRO A 84 -8.11 -7.07 8.29
C PRO A 84 -9.48 -7.75 8.39
N MET A 85 -10.55 -7.01 8.69
CA MET A 85 -11.90 -7.55 8.77
C MET A 85 -12.43 -7.97 7.38
N ALA A 86 -12.17 -7.17 6.34
CA ALA A 86 -12.53 -7.50 4.97
C ALA A 86 -11.86 -8.80 4.51
N LEU A 87 -10.59 -9.00 4.88
CA LEU A 87 -9.85 -10.22 4.61
C LEU A 87 -10.44 -11.42 5.35
N GLN A 88 -10.66 -11.31 6.67
CA GLN A 88 -11.20 -12.40 7.49
C GLN A 88 -12.62 -12.82 7.07
N SER A 89 -13.44 -11.87 6.62
CA SER A 89 -14.80 -12.15 6.11
C SER A 89 -14.84 -12.70 4.68
N GLY A 90 -13.70 -12.79 3.98
CA GLY A 90 -13.65 -13.22 2.59
C GLY A 90 -14.18 -12.19 1.59
N LYS A 91 -14.36 -10.93 1.99
CA LYS A 91 -14.69 -9.82 1.09
C LYS A 91 -13.54 -9.53 0.12
N ILE A 92 -12.30 -9.75 0.57
CA ILE A 92 -11.07 -9.69 -0.20
C ILE A 92 -10.27 -10.98 0.02
N ASP A 93 -9.42 -11.34 -0.95
CA ASP A 93 -8.56 -12.52 -0.91
C ASP A 93 -7.17 -12.19 -0.35
N ALA A 94 -6.74 -10.95 -0.50
CA ALA A 94 -5.45 -10.46 -0.04
C ALA A 94 -5.49 -8.97 0.32
N ILE A 95 -4.58 -8.53 1.19
CA ILE A 95 -4.26 -7.13 1.45
C ILE A 95 -2.92 -6.82 0.78
N ILE A 96 -2.90 -5.86 -0.16
CA ILE A 96 -1.69 -5.32 -0.77
C ILE A 96 -1.79 -3.80 -0.66
N ALA A 97 -1.26 -3.24 0.44
CA ALA A 97 -1.60 -1.89 0.87
C ALA A 97 -0.45 -1.19 1.65
N GLY A 98 0.81 -1.47 1.29
CA GLY A 98 1.92 -0.94 2.08
C GLY A 98 1.95 -1.50 3.51
N MET A 99 1.41 -2.70 3.73
CA MET A 99 1.20 -3.24 5.08
C MET A 99 2.41 -4.02 5.58
N SER A 100 2.95 -3.60 6.74
CA SER A 100 4.03 -4.31 7.42
C SER A 100 3.52 -5.55 8.15
N PRO A 101 4.27 -6.68 8.09
CA PRO A 101 3.93 -7.94 8.79
C PRO A 101 4.33 -7.89 10.27
N THR A 102 3.82 -6.90 11.02
CA THR A 102 4.14 -6.75 12.44
C THR A 102 3.73 -7.99 13.25
N ALA A 103 4.40 -8.21 14.39
CA ALA A 103 4.08 -9.33 15.28
C ALA A 103 2.60 -9.35 15.70
N GLU A 104 2.01 -8.19 15.95
CA GLU A 104 0.59 -8.08 16.32
C GLU A 104 -0.32 -8.54 15.16
N ARG A 105 -0.07 -8.08 13.94
CA ARG A 105 -0.86 -8.47 12.76
C ARG A 105 -0.74 -9.94 12.44
N LYS A 106 0.44 -10.52 12.65
CA LYS A 106 0.68 -11.97 12.49
C LYS A 106 -0.12 -12.84 13.43
N LEU A 107 -0.71 -12.32 14.51
CA LEU A 107 -1.63 -13.07 15.37
C LEU A 107 -2.94 -13.39 14.66
N VAL A 108 -3.39 -12.53 13.75
CA VAL A 108 -4.74 -12.59 13.14
C VAL A 108 -4.76 -12.88 11.64
N ILE A 109 -3.68 -12.57 10.92
CA ILE A 109 -3.52 -12.85 9.48
C ILE A 109 -2.14 -13.44 9.22
N ASP A 110 -1.96 -14.11 8.08
CA ASP A 110 -0.65 -14.54 7.59
C ASP A 110 -0.10 -13.56 6.57
N PHE A 111 1.21 -13.63 6.34
CA PHE A 111 1.92 -12.79 5.39
C PHE A 111 2.83 -13.60 4.49
N THR A 112 3.00 -13.13 3.27
CA THR A 112 4.04 -13.61 2.35
C THR A 112 5.43 -13.15 2.76
N GLN A 113 6.45 -13.56 1.98
CA GLN A 113 7.73 -12.87 1.98
C GLN A 113 7.54 -11.40 1.58
N PRO A 114 8.38 -10.48 2.08
CA PRO A 114 8.26 -9.07 1.75
C PRO A 114 8.41 -8.80 0.25
N TYR A 115 7.55 -7.91 -0.28
CA TYR A 115 7.71 -7.40 -1.63
C TYR A 115 8.39 -6.03 -1.68
N TYR A 116 8.56 -5.38 -0.53
CA TYR A 116 9.33 -4.14 -0.37
C TYR A 116 9.91 -4.03 1.03
N ASN A 117 11.03 -3.30 1.16
CA ASN A 117 11.60 -2.89 2.44
C ASN A 117 11.83 -1.38 2.42
N SER A 118 11.49 -0.70 3.48
CA SER A 118 11.56 0.75 3.55
C SER A 118 12.35 1.24 4.76
N GLN A 119 12.53 2.55 4.82
CA GLN A 119 13.18 3.25 5.92
C GLN A 119 12.21 4.28 6.51
N LEU A 120 12.10 4.31 7.84
CA LEU A 120 11.33 5.34 8.53
C LEU A 120 12.01 6.71 8.43
N VAL A 121 11.19 7.70 8.13
CA VAL A 121 11.57 9.10 8.04
C VAL A 121 10.49 9.99 8.67
N VAL A 122 10.79 11.25 8.88
CA VAL A 122 9.80 12.26 9.33
C VAL A 122 9.63 13.29 8.22
N VAL A 123 8.41 13.41 7.70
CA VAL A 123 8.07 14.50 6.75
C VAL A 123 7.85 15.77 7.53
N VAL A 124 8.49 16.86 7.10
CA VAL A 124 8.48 18.17 7.76
C VAL A 124 8.38 19.30 6.73
N ARG A 125 8.08 20.51 7.16
CA ARG A 125 8.24 21.69 6.28
C ARG A 125 9.73 22.04 6.12
N LYS A 126 10.15 22.44 4.92
CA LYS A 126 11.54 22.84 4.62
C LYS A 126 11.98 24.10 5.39
N ASP A 127 11.05 25.01 5.65
CA ASP A 127 11.28 26.25 6.42
C ASP A 127 11.07 26.08 7.92
N GLY A 128 10.68 24.88 8.35
CA GLY A 128 10.41 24.56 9.75
C GLY A 128 11.66 24.35 10.60
N PRO A 129 11.54 24.45 11.93
CA PRO A 129 12.68 24.34 12.84
C PRO A 129 13.33 22.95 12.84
N TYR A 130 12.67 21.94 12.32
CA TYR A 130 13.11 20.54 12.34
C TYR A 130 13.64 20.04 10.99
N ALA A 131 13.68 20.90 9.94
CA ALA A 131 14.05 20.51 8.58
C ALA A 131 15.45 19.88 8.45
N ASN A 132 16.38 20.25 9.33
CA ASN A 132 17.77 19.82 9.30
C ASN A 132 18.13 18.85 10.42
N ALA A 133 17.14 18.27 11.11
CA ALA A 133 17.38 17.31 12.17
C ALA A 133 18.12 16.06 11.63
N LYS A 134 19.09 15.57 12.41
CA LYS A 134 19.89 14.37 12.09
C LYS A 134 19.75 13.27 13.13
N SER A 135 19.03 13.55 14.22
CA SER A 135 18.75 12.58 15.27
C SER A 135 17.35 12.77 15.83
N LEU A 136 16.81 11.72 16.46
CA LEU A 136 15.53 11.80 17.16
C LEU A 136 15.55 12.86 18.27
N ALA A 137 16.69 13.05 18.94
CA ALA A 137 16.85 14.04 20.00
C ALA A 137 16.63 15.48 19.48
N GLN A 138 16.96 15.75 18.23
CA GLN A 138 16.78 17.09 17.62
C GLN A 138 15.31 17.38 17.26
N LEU A 139 14.41 16.38 17.33
CA LEU A 139 12.97 16.55 17.20
C LEU A 139 12.26 16.81 18.54
N SER A 140 13.02 17.03 19.62
CA SER A 140 12.45 17.36 20.94
C SER A 140 11.53 18.58 20.87
N GLY A 141 10.34 18.50 21.45
CA GLY A 141 9.32 19.54 21.42
C GLY A 141 8.48 19.61 20.15
N ALA A 142 8.85 18.88 19.09
CA ALA A 142 8.10 18.84 17.84
C ALA A 142 6.70 18.22 18.04
N GLN A 143 5.72 18.79 17.36
CA GLN A 143 4.34 18.27 17.29
C GLN A 143 4.25 17.25 16.17
N ILE A 144 4.35 15.96 16.52
CA ILE A 144 4.43 14.85 15.56
C ILE A 144 3.17 13.98 15.65
N THR A 145 2.68 13.53 14.51
CA THR A 145 1.62 12.53 14.39
C THR A 145 2.03 11.37 13.46
N GLY A 146 1.17 10.37 13.35
CA GLY A 146 1.29 9.23 12.46
C GLY A 146 -0.09 8.66 12.15
N GLN A 147 -0.15 7.75 11.21
CA GLN A 147 -1.42 7.12 10.85
C GLN A 147 -1.93 6.22 11.98
N LEU A 148 -3.24 6.28 12.21
CA LEU A 148 -3.93 5.47 13.22
C LEU A 148 -3.73 3.96 12.96
N ASN A 149 -3.60 3.18 14.04
CA ASN A 149 -3.42 1.72 14.00
C ASN A 149 -2.22 1.26 13.15
N THR A 150 -1.16 2.09 13.11
CA THR A 150 0.11 1.75 12.48
C THR A 150 1.27 1.88 13.46
N PHE A 151 2.36 1.18 13.16
CA PHE A 151 3.60 1.35 13.92
C PHE A 151 4.23 2.74 13.70
N HIS A 152 3.91 3.44 12.60
CA HIS A 152 4.28 4.85 12.41
C HIS A 152 3.85 5.74 13.58
N TYR A 153 2.69 5.45 14.18
CA TYR A 153 2.23 6.19 15.35
C TYR A 153 2.95 5.76 16.63
N THR A 154 3.23 4.48 16.79
CA THR A 154 3.88 3.97 18.01
C THR A 154 5.35 4.37 18.12
N VAL A 155 6.10 4.41 17.01
CA VAL A 155 7.53 4.79 17.02
C VAL A 155 7.77 6.25 17.43
N ILE A 156 6.74 7.11 17.40
CA ILE A 156 6.84 8.51 17.87
C ILE A 156 7.32 8.56 19.32
N ASP A 157 6.98 7.58 20.15
CA ASP A 157 7.38 7.51 21.55
C ASP A 157 8.90 7.36 21.74
N GLN A 158 9.65 7.06 20.70
CA GLN A 158 11.11 7.02 20.70
C GLN A 158 11.74 8.42 20.61
N ILE A 159 10.98 9.47 20.26
CA ILE A 159 11.49 10.84 20.14
C ILE A 159 11.49 11.50 21.52
N PRO A 160 12.66 11.83 22.10
CA PRO A 160 12.74 12.43 23.44
C PRO A 160 12.02 13.78 23.49
N GLY A 161 11.07 13.95 24.43
CA GLY A 161 10.37 15.20 24.64
C GLY A 161 9.43 15.64 23.51
N VAL A 162 9.06 14.73 22.61
CA VAL A 162 8.09 14.98 21.53
C VAL A 162 6.73 15.38 22.10
N LYS A 163 6.00 16.22 21.39
CA LYS A 163 4.57 16.44 21.59
C LYS A 163 3.81 15.52 20.62
N LYS A 164 3.59 14.28 21.03
CA LYS A 164 2.81 13.32 20.26
C LYS A 164 1.37 13.78 20.17
N LEU A 165 0.90 14.08 18.97
CA LEU A 165 -0.48 14.49 18.70
C LEU A 165 -1.36 13.26 18.42
N THR A 166 -2.68 13.47 18.44
CA THR A 166 -3.64 12.41 18.08
C THR A 166 -3.33 11.86 16.69
N ALA A 167 -3.39 10.53 16.55
CA ALA A 167 -3.24 9.86 15.26
C ALA A 167 -4.29 10.34 14.25
N MET A 168 -3.93 10.32 12.98
CA MET A 168 -4.83 10.68 11.88
C MET A 168 -5.13 9.46 11.01
N ASP A 169 -6.30 9.46 10.37
CA ASP A 169 -6.76 8.28 9.64
C ASP A 169 -5.98 8.04 8.34
N THR A 170 -5.57 9.12 7.63
CA THR A 170 -4.98 9.00 6.30
C THR A 170 -3.74 9.90 6.10
N PHE A 171 -2.88 9.54 5.16
CA PHE A 171 -1.73 10.37 4.75
C PHE A 171 -2.14 11.73 4.17
N PRO A 172 -3.18 11.85 3.32
CA PRO A 172 -3.69 13.16 2.89
C PRO A 172 -4.08 14.07 4.05
N ALA A 173 -4.72 13.55 5.11
CA ALA A 173 -5.06 14.35 6.29
C ALA A 173 -3.82 14.89 7.02
N MET A 174 -2.75 14.07 7.14
CA MET A 174 -1.47 14.50 7.71
C MET A 174 -0.76 15.54 6.84
N THR A 175 -0.80 15.38 5.51
CA THR A 175 -0.26 16.34 4.53
C THR A 175 -0.93 17.71 4.68
N VAL A 176 -2.25 17.75 4.77
CA VAL A 176 -3.00 19.02 4.99
C VAL A 176 -2.67 19.63 6.36
N ALA A 177 -2.53 18.81 7.40
CA ALA A 177 -2.17 19.28 8.73
C ALA A 177 -0.75 19.88 8.78
N LEU A 178 0.21 19.29 8.06
CA LEU A 178 1.57 19.79 7.93
C LEU A 178 1.61 21.10 7.13
N ALA A 179 0.94 21.15 5.98
CA ALA A 179 0.87 22.35 5.14
C ALA A 179 0.25 23.55 5.89
N SER A 180 -0.77 23.29 6.72
CA SER A 180 -1.42 24.35 7.53
C SER A 180 -0.67 24.71 8.82
N GLY A 181 0.44 24.05 9.13
CA GLY A 181 1.22 24.31 10.35
C GLY A 181 0.58 23.79 11.64
N ARG A 182 -0.44 22.93 11.56
CA ARG A 182 -1.07 22.28 12.73
C ARG A 182 -0.19 21.21 13.36
N ILE A 183 0.73 20.65 12.58
CA ILE A 183 1.76 19.72 13.03
C ILE A 183 3.12 20.19 12.51
N ASP A 184 4.19 19.75 13.15
CA ASP A 184 5.56 20.01 12.71
C ASP A 184 6.08 18.90 11.79
N GLY A 185 5.51 17.70 11.90
CA GLY A 185 5.84 16.57 11.05
C GLY A 185 4.95 15.36 11.28
N TYR A 186 5.09 14.37 10.40
CA TYR A 186 4.47 13.07 10.55
C TYR A 186 5.43 11.95 10.14
N ILE A 187 5.27 10.79 10.76
CA ILE A 187 6.07 9.61 10.43
C ILE A 187 5.60 9.04 9.09
N SER A 188 6.55 8.72 8.24
CA SER A 188 6.34 8.08 6.95
C SER A 188 7.49 7.12 6.63
N GLU A 189 7.33 6.39 5.56
CA GLU A 189 8.39 5.65 4.92
C GLU A 189 9.01 6.49 3.79
N ARG A 190 10.25 6.17 3.44
CA ARG A 190 11.01 6.94 2.44
C ARG A 190 10.25 7.15 1.12
N PRO A 191 9.61 6.13 0.47
CA PRO A 191 8.85 6.37 -0.76
C PRO A 191 7.68 7.34 -0.55
N GLY A 192 6.91 7.20 0.54
CA GLY A 192 5.82 8.13 0.88
C GLY A 192 6.32 9.56 1.11
N ALA A 193 7.48 9.73 1.75
CA ALA A 193 8.10 11.04 1.94
C ALA A 193 8.57 11.66 0.62
N VAL A 194 9.18 10.87 -0.28
CA VAL A 194 9.55 11.33 -1.63
C VAL A 194 8.32 11.78 -2.41
N SER A 195 7.24 11.00 -2.31
CA SER A 195 5.94 11.32 -2.88
C SER A 195 5.38 12.65 -2.34
N ALA A 196 5.38 12.83 -1.02
CA ALA A 196 4.89 14.05 -0.38
C ALA A 196 5.68 15.30 -0.81
N VAL A 197 7.01 15.19 -0.93
CA VAL A 197 7.89 16.28 -1.40
C VAL A 197 7.66 16.60 -2.88
N ALA A 198 7.40 15.59 -3.71
CA ALA A 198 7.08 15.79 -5.12
C ALA A 198 5.74 16.53 -5.29
N ALA A 199 4.75 16.20 -4.46
CA ALA A 199 3.43 16.83 -4.47
C ALA A 199 3.42 18.24 -3.82
N ASN A 200 4.29 18.50 -2.85
CA ASN A 200 4.39 19.80 -2.18
C ASN A 200 5.86 20.25 -2.03
N PRO A 201 6.30 21.25 -2.84
CA PRO A 201 7.67 21.74 -2.82
C PRO A 201 8.13 22.36 -1.49
N ASP A 202 7.20 22.75 -0.61
CA ASP A 202 7.50 23.30 0.71
C ASP A 202 7.82 22.20 1.73
N PHE A 203 7.64 20.95 1.38
CA PHE A 203 7.96 19.81 2.24
C PHE A 203 9.39 19.31 2.02
N GLY A 204 9.95 18.76 3.07
CA GLY A 204 11.17 17.99 3.11
C GLY A 204 10.95 16.78 4.01
N PHE A 205 11.96 15.94 4.13
CA PHE A 205 11.94 14.88 5.14
C PHE A 205 13.31 14.70 5.79
N VAL A 206 13.26 14.29 7.04
CA VAL A 206 14.45 14.03 7.86
C VAL A 206 14.90 12.60 7.62
N VAL A 207 16.18 12.47 7.24
CA VAL A 207 16.91 11.18 7.25
C VAL A 207 17.93 11.29 8.37
N PHE A 208 17.87 10.34 9.30
CA PHE A 208 18.73 10.34 10.48
C PHE A 208 20.12 9.80 10.15
N ASP A 209 21.12 10.27 10.89
CA ASP A 209 22.45 9.69 10.87
C ASP A 209 22.42 8.26 11.42
N GLU A 210 23.44 7.46 11.10
CA GLU A 210 23.53 6.07 11.53
C GLU A 210 23.40 5.94 13.06
N GLY A 211 22.48 5.08 13.50
CA GLY A 211 22.21 4.86 14.92
C GLY A 211 21.48 6.00 15.64
N GLN A 212 21.09 7.07 14.94
CA GLN A 212 20.39 8.24 15.52
C GLN A 212 18.88 8.28 15.17
N GLY A 213 18.41 7.33 14.39
CA GLY A 213 17.01 7.20 13.94
C GLY A 213 16.19 6.25 14.79
N PHE A 214 15.01 5.93 14.27
CA PHE A 214 14.10 4.96 14.90
C PHE A 214 14.72 3.57 14.97
N VAL A 215 14.47 2.90 16.09
CA VAL A 215 14.71 1.46 16.23
C VAL A 215 13.42 0.76 15.81
N ALA A 216 13.51 -0.03 14.75
CA ALA A 216 12.43 -0.84 14.23
C ALA A 216 12.96 -2.23 13.87
N SER A 217 12.13 -3.26 13.96
CA SER A 217 12.47 -4.58 13.47
C SER A 217 12.47 -4.61 11.94
N GLU A 218 13.12 -5.61 11.34
CA GLU A 218 13.02 -5.84 9.89
C GLU A 218 11.55 -6.05 9.46
N GLU A 219 10.75 -6.68 10.30
CA GLU A 219 9.32 -6.91 10.05
C GLU A 219 8.49 -5.62 10.07
N ASP A 220 8.86 -4.65 10.90
CA ASP A 220 8.14 -3.37 10.97
C ASP A 220 8.40 -2.48 9.73
N THR A 221 9.57 -2.63 9.10
CA THR A 221 9.96 -1.88 7.91
C THR A 221 9.78 -2.64 6.61
N ALA A 222 9.46 -3.93 6.68
CA ALA A 222 9.07 -4.75 5.54
C ALA A 222 7.61 -4.47 5.14
N ILE A 223 7.31 -4.71 3.88
CA ILE A 223 5.94 -4.65 3.34
C ILE A 223 5.63 -5.97 2.66
N ALA A 224 4.53 -6.62 3.04
CA ALA A 224 4.17 -7.95 2.61
C ALA A 224 2.68 -8.07 2.29
N VAL A 225 2.31 -9.09 1.52
CA VAL A 225 0.91 -9.39 1.21
C VAL A 225 0.26 -10.05 2.42
N GLY A 226 -0.80 -9.44 2.94
CA GLY A 226 -1.61 -10.03 4.01
C GLY A 226 -2.64 -11.03 3.45
N LEU A 227 -2.77 -12.18 4.10
CA LEU A 227 -3.63 -13.30 3.70
C LEU A 227 -4.40 -13.85 4.91
N GLN A 228 -5.51 -14.50 4.69
CA GLN A 228 -6.17 -15.26 5.75
C GLN A 228 -5.23 -16.31 6.34
N LYS A 229 -5.39 -16.59 7.64
CA LYS A 229 -4.63 -17.65 8.31
C LYS A 229 -4.75 -18.97 7.57
N GLY A 230 -3.60 -19.59 7.27
CA GLY A 230 -3.53 -20.87 6.58
C GLY A 230 -3.93 -20.82 5.10
N SER A 231 -3.94 -19.63 4.49
CA SER A 231 -4.30 -19.49 3.08
C SER A 231 -3.37 -20.30 2.15
N PRO A 232 -3.92 -21.11 1.25
CA PRO A 232 -3.11 -21.84 0.28
C PRO A 232 -2.45 -20.94 -0.76
N LEU A 233 -2.86 -19.66 -0.84
CA LEU A 233 -2.29 -18.68 -1.76
C LEU A 233 -0.88 -18.23 -1.36
N ALA A 234 -0.50 -18.35 -0.07
CA ALA A 234 0.77 -17.84 0.43
C ALA A 234 1.96 -18.37 -0.38
N ALA A 235 2.11 -19.67 -0.51
CA ALA A 235 3.21 -20.29 -1.25
C ALA A 235 3.19 -19.95 -2.76
N GLN A 236 2.01 -19.81 -3.36
CA GLN A 236 1.88 -19.44 -4.76
C GLN A 236 2.29 -17.98 -4.99
N ILE A 237 1.86 -17.08 -4.11
CA ILE A 237 2.22 -15.66 -4.18
C ILE A 237 3.72 -15.49 -3.91
N ASP A 238 4.29 -16.18 -2.92
CA ASP A 238 5.73 -16.17 -2.65
C ASP A 238 6.55 -16.62 -3.87
N ALA A 239 6.11 -17.67 -4.57
CA ALA A 239 6.75 -18.13 -5.79
C ALA A 239 6.70 -17.06 -6.90
N ILE A 240 5.60 -16.32 -7.03
CA ILE A 240 5.46 -15.22 -7.99
C ILE A 240 6.36 -14.05 -7.59
N LEU A 241 6.34 -13.63 -6.31
CA LEU A 241 7.16 -12.54 -5.80
C LEU A 241 8.67 -12.81 -5.94
N ALA A 242 9.08 -14.08 -5.84
CA ALA A 242 10.47 -14.49 -6.05
C ALA A 242 10.94 -14.31 -7.52
N THR A 243 10.03 -14.19 -8.48
CA THR A 243 10.38 -13.91 -9.89
C THR A 243 10.62 -12.42 -10.17
N ILE A 244 10.26 -11.54 -9.23
CA ILE A 244 10.43 -10.08 -9.35
C ILE A 244 11.72 -9.71 -8.63
N ASP A 245 12.77 -9.43 -9.37
CA ASP A 245 14.06 -9.04 -8.80
C ASP A 245 14.04 -7.61 -8.22
N GLN A 246 15.11 -7.24 -7.50
CA GLN A 246 15.17 -5.95 -6.83
C GLN A 246 15.14 -4.79 -7.84
N ALA A 247 15.81 -4.93 -8.97
CA ALA A 247 15.85 -3.87 -9.99
C ALA A 247 14.45 -3.60 -10.58
N GLN A 248 13.66 -4.65 -10.79
CA GLN A 248 12.27 -4.51 -11.23
C GLN A 248 11.40 -3.84 -10.14
N ARG A 249 11.59 -4.21 -8.86
CA ARG A 249 10.88 -3.57 -7.73
C ARG A 249 11.20 -2.09 -7.63
N ASP A 250 12.46 -1.73 -7.76
CA ASP A 250 12.92 -0.34 -7.74
C ASP A 250 12.34 0.45 -8.93
N GLN A 251 12.38 -0.13 -10.13
CA GLN A 251 11.78 0.48 -11.32
C GLN A 251 10.29 0.73 -11.15
N ILE A 252 9.53 -0.24 -10.65
CA ILE A 252 8.08 -0.10 -10.42
C ILE A 252 7.81 1.04 -9.42
N MET A 253 8.62 1.15 -8.37
CA MET A 253 8.49 2.22 -7.38
C MET A 253 8.81 3.58 -7.98
N ASP A 254 9.92 3.71 -8.71
CA ASP A 254 10.31 4.97 -9.38
C ASP A 254 9.24 5.42 -10.37
N GLU A 255 8.70 4.50 -11.16
CA GLU A 255 7.59 4.78 -12.06
C GLU A 255 6.31 5.18 -11.32
N ALA A 256 6.00 4.58 -10.18
CA ALA A 256 4.85 4.97 -9.35
C ALA A 256 5.02 6.39 -8.82
N VAL A 257 6.20 6.73 -8.28
CA VAL A 257 6.53 8.11 -7.85
C VAL A 257 6.38 9.11 -8.99
N ALA A 258 6.83 8.76 -10.20
CA ALA A 258 6.76 9.65 -11.35
C ALA A 258 5.32 9.88 -11.87
N ARG A 259 4.42 8.89 -11.71
CA ARG A 259 3.03 8.94 -12.21
C ARG A 259 2.02 9.50 -11.23
N GLN A 260 2.36 9.56 -9.95
CA GLN A 260 1.40 9.97 -8.91
C GLN A 260 0.80 11.35 -9.22
N PRO A 261 -0.47 11.59 -8.87
CA PRO A 261 -1.06 12.91 -9.00
C PRO A 261 -0.37 13.91 -8.04
N LEU A 262 0.12 15.02 -8.59
CA LEU A 262 0.79 16.07 -7.80
C LEU A 262 -0.17 17.00 -7.05
N ASN A 263 -1.49 16.86 -7.27
CA ASN A 263 -2.52 17.70 -6.67
C ASN A 263 -3.63 16.77 -6.11
N GLN A 264 -3.40 16.18 -4.97
CA GLN A 264 -4.44 15.49 -4.18
C GLN A 264 -4.77 16.27 -2.92
#